data_928a5ab18bd129a0af1016ca09d84287
#
_entry.id   928a5ab18bd129a0af1016ca09d84287
#
_cell.length_a   1.000
_cell.length_b   1.000
_cell.length_c   1.000
_cell.angle_alpha   90.00
_cell.angle_beta   90.00
_cell.angle_gamma   90.00
#
_symmetry.space_group_name_H-M   'P 1'
#
loop_
_entity.id
_entity.type
_entity.pdbx_description
1 polymer ?
#
loop_
_entity_poly.entity_id
_entity_poly.type
_entity_poly.pdbx_seq_one_letter_code
_entity_poly.pdbx_strand_id
1 'polypeptide(L)'
;MTFVEKDQEVWRAIHQEEARQKQNIELIASENIVSEAVRRAQGSVLTNKYAEGYPGHRFYGGCEYIDEVETLAINRAKILFGAEYANVQPHSGSQANEAVYRALLKPGDRVLGMDLTAGGHLTHGSPANFSGKTYEFHSYGVNPDTEQLDYDEIAKIANEVQPKLIVAGASAYSRTIDFAKFREIADQVGALLMVDMAHIAGLVAAGVHPSPVPYADVVTTTTHKTLRGPRGGMILAKEKYGKALNSAVFPGTQGGPLEHVIAAKAIALGEALQPEFKTYAQQIVKNAQAMAEVFNANSTLRLVSGGTDNHLLLLDVTQTGLYGRDVQELMDQVQITLNKNTIPFEQNGPFKTSGVRIGTPAITTRGMKEADARKVAELIIAVIENRDSPDKITALHQEINAFAESFPTNWS
;
A
#
# COMPACT_ATOMS: atom_id res chain seq x y z
N MET A 1 -40.20 -6.26 -3.32
CA MET A 1 -38.98 -5.69 -3.94
C MET A 1 -38.25 -4.87 -2.88
N THR A 2 -37.07 -5.32 -2.50
CA THR A 2 -36.17 -4.53 -1.68
C THR A 2 -35.64 -3.34 -2.48
N PHE A 3 -35.17 -2.26 -1.86
CA PHE A 3 -34.57 -1.11 -2.54
C PHE A 3 -33.37 -1.49 -3.44
N VAL A 4 -32.67 -2.56 -3.10
CA VAL A 4 -31.56 -3.17 -3.85
C VAL A 4 -31.96 -3.51 -5.30
N GLU A 5 -33.19 -3.95 -5.53
CA GLU A 5 -33.67 -4.36 -6.85
C GLU A 5 -34.15 -3.20 -7.72
N LYS A 6 -34.18 -1.95 -7.20
CA LYS A 6 -34.70 -0.79 -7.92
C LYS A 6 -33.64 0.00 -8.68
N ASP A 7 -32.39 0.03 -8.20
CA ASP A 7 -31.27 0.71 -8.87
C ASP A 7 -30.46 -0.27 -9.71
N GLN A 8 -31.05 -0.67 -10.83
CA GLN A 8 -30.44 -1.65 -11.71
C GLN A 8 -29.13 -1.17 -12.35
N GLU A 9 -28.94 0.13 -12.53
CA GLU A 9 -27.73 0.67 -13.17
C GLU A 9 -26.49 0.48 -12.28
N VAL A 10 -26.59 0.86 -10.99
CA VAL A 10 -25.50 0.67 -10.03
C VAL A 10 -25.22 -0.80 -9.77
N TRP A 11 -26.27 -1.60 -9.56
CA TRP A 11 -26.09 -3.04 -9.32
C TRP A 11 -25.52 -3.79 -10.52
N ARG A 12 -25.89 -3.41 -11.75
CA ARG A 12 -25.26 -3.94 -12.95
C ARG A 12 -23.75 -3.65 -12.95
N ALA A 13 -23.33 -2.42 -12.64
CA ALA A 13 -21.92 -2.07 -12.59
C ALA A 13 -21.16 -2.85 -11.51
N ILE A 14 -21.77 -3.06 -10.33
CA ILE A 14 -21.18 -3.88 -9.25
C ILE A 14 -21.00 -5.32 -9.73
N HIS A 15 -22.00 -5.93 -10.34
CA HIS A 15 -21.89 -7.30 -10.85
C HIS A 15 -20.88 -7.43 -12.00
N GLN A 16 -20.75 -6.42 -12.84
CA GLN A 16 -19.72 -6.38 -13.89
C GLN A 16 -18.31 -6.33 -13.27
N GLU A 17 -18.12 -5.54 -12.20
CA GLU A 17 -16.85 -5.50 -11.47
C GLU A 17 -16.56 -6.81 -10.74
N GLU A 18 -17.57 -7.45 -10.14
CA GLU A 18 -17.41 -8.79 -9.56
C GLU A 18 -16.96 -9.83 -10.60
N ALA A 19 -17.55 -9.79 -11.80
CA ALA A 19 -17.16 -10.67 -12.91
C ALA A 19 -15.73 -10.35 -13.37
N ARG A 20 -15.39 -9.06 -13.53
CA ARG A 20 -14.05 -8.63 -13.89
C ARG A 20 -13.00 -9.16 -12.90
N GLN A 21 -13.21 -8.97 -11.60
CA GLN A 21 -12.27 -9.44 -10.58
C GLN A 21 -12.09 -10.95 -10.55
N LYS A 22 -13.10 -11.73 -10.95
CA LYS A 22 -12.99 -13.20 -11.08
C LYS A 22 -12.11 -13.63 -12.24
N GLN A 23 -12.24 -12.95 -13.37
CA GLN A 23 -11.58 -13.30 -14.64
C GLN A 23 -10.21 -12.66 -14.81
N ASN A 24 -9.89 -11.65 -13.99
CA ASN A 24 -8.69 -10.86 -14.10
C ASN A 24 -7.57 -11.41 -13.22
N ILE A 25 -6.31 -11.29 -13.68
CA ILE A 25 -5.12 -11.45 -12.85
C ILE A 25 -4.73 -10.08 -12.29
N GLU A 26 -5.01 -9.86 -11.00
CA GLU A 26 -4.77 -8.58 -10.33
C GLU A 26 -3.34 -8.50 -9.80
N LEU A 27 -2.57 -7.56 -10.35
CA LEU A 27 -1.16 -7.34 -10.00
C LEU A 27 -0.87 -5.90 -9.53
N ILE A 28 -1.91 -5.09 -9.27
CA ILE A 28 -1.69 -3.78 -8.63
C ILE A 28 -1.14 -4.02 -7.22
N ALA A 29 0.08 -3.57 -6.96
CA ALA A 29 0.78 -3.85 -5.69
C ALA A 29 0.09 -3.27 -4.44
N SER A 30 -0.81 -2.31 -4.62
CA SER A 30 -1.61 -1.68 -3.57
C SER A 30 -3.02 -2.25 -3.43
N GLU A 31 -3.35 -3.31 -4.17
CA GLU A 31 -4.66 -3.97 -4.11
C GLU A 31 -4.58 -5.36 -3.48
N ASN A 32 -5.70 -5.79 -2.93
CA ASN A 32 -5.86 -7.10 -2.33
C ASN A 32 -7.35 -7.50 -2.32
N ILE A 33 -7.59 -8.76 -2.02
CA ILE A 33 -8.93 -9.32 -1.88
C ILE A 33 -9.20 -9.55 -0.40
N VAL A 34 -10.14 -8.79 0.16
CA VAL A 34 -10.53 -8.90 1.57
C VAL A 34 -11.42 -10.11 1.81
N SER A 35 -11.46 -10.60 3.06
CA SER A 35 -12.36 -11.67 3.46
C SER A 35 -13.84 -11.24 3.38
N GLU A 36 -14.74 -12.21 3.30
CA GLU A 36 -16.19 -11.97 3.39
C GLU A 36 -16.55 -11.27 4.70
N ALA A 37 -15.91 -11.65 5.81
CA ALA A 37 -16.15 -11.04 7.12
C ALA A 37 -15.84 -9.54 7.12
N VAL A 38 -14.74 -9.13 6.49
CA VAL A 38 -14.38 -7.72 6.31
C VAL A 38 -15.43 -6.97 5.47
N ARG A 39 -15.89 -7.55 4.36
CA ARG A 39 -16.92 -6.94 3.49
C ARG A 39 -18.26 -6.81 4.24
N ARG A 40 -18.68 -7.84 4.96
CA ARG A 40 -19.93 -7.82 5.75
C ARG A 40 -19.91 -6.77 6.85
N ALA A 41 -18.77 -6.57 7.51
CA ALA A 41 -18.62 -5.51 8.50
C ALA A 41 -18.78 -4.11 7.90
N GLN A 42 -18.25 -3.87 6.70
CA GLN A 42 -18.41 -2.60 6.01
C GLN A 42 -19.87 -2.32 5.60
N GLY A 43 -20.66 -3.36 5.32
CA GLY A 43 -22.10 -3.26 5.04
C GLY A 43 -22.99 -3.32 6.29
N SER A 44 -22.44 -3.20 7.49
CA SER A 44 -23.19 -3.31 8.74
C SER A 44 -23.94 -2.03 9.11
N VAL A 45 -24.86 -2.16 10.08
CA VAL A 45 -25.66 -1.04 10.62
C VAL A 45 -24.81 0.03 11.32
N LEU A 46 -23.53 -0.23 11.59
CA LEU A 46 -22.62 0.73 12.19
C LEU A 46 -22.41 1.97 11.29
N THR A 47 -22.70 1.88 9.98
CA THR A 47 -22.72 3.03 9.06
C THR A 47 -23.72 4.10 9.47
N ASN A 48 -24.76 3.76 10.26
CA ASN A 48 -25.81 4.70 10.65
C ASN A 48 -25.40 5.55 11.86
N LYS A 49 -24.31 5.22 12.58
CA LYS A 49 -23.98 5.85 13.85
C LYS A 49 -22.99 6.99 13.70
N TYR A 50 -23.34 8.14 14.24
CA TYR A 50 -22.46 9.30 14.37
C TYR A 50 -21.71 9.24 15.72
N ALA A 51 -20.37 9.20 15.71
CA ALA A 51 -19.57 8.90 16.89
C ALA A 51 -18.33 9.80 17.04
N GLU A 52 -18.48 11.13 16.84
CA GLU A 52 -17.39 12.08 17.07
C GLU A 52 -16.77 11.93 18.47
N GLY A 53 -15.46 12.09 18.55
CA GLY A 53 -14.69 11.85 19.74
C GLY A 53 -14.02 10.45 19.72
N TYR A 54 -13.77 9.92 20.89
CA TYR A 54 -13.05 8.65 21.09
C TYR A 54 -13.76 7.76 22.10
N PRO A 55 -13.47 6.46 22.19
CA PRO A 55 -14.08 5.57 23.18
C PRO A 55 -14.06 6.15 24.59
N GLY A 56 -15.23 6.17 25.24
CA GLY A 56 -15.44 6.77 26.56
C GLY A 56 -15.55 8.30 26.58
N HIS A 57 -15.26 8.98 25.47
CA HIS A 57 -15.25 10.44 25.34
C HIS A 57 -15.94 10.88 24.04
N ARG A 58 -17.17 10.43 23.81
CA ARG A 58 -17.96 10.79 22.62
C ARG A 58 -18.76 12.07 22.83
N PHE A 59 -18.98 12.78 21.74
CA PHE A 59 -19.86 13.95 21.71
C PHE A 59 -21.34 13.57 21.51
N TYR A 60 -21.65 12.32 21.21
CA TYR A 60 -22.98 11.78 20.96
C TYR A 60 -23.29 10.60 21.88
N GLY A 61 -24.57 10.45 22.25
CA GLY A 61 -25.03 9.29 22.99
C GLY A 61 -25.19 8.03 22.13
N GLY A 62 -25.42 6.87 22.75
CA GLY A 62 -25.67 5.60 22.07
C GLY A 62 -24.42 4.99 21.42
N CYS A 63 -23.26 5.19 22.00
CA CYS A 63 -21.99 4.74 21.46
C CYS A 63 -21.39 3.52 22.19
N GLU A 64 -22.14 2.88 23.10
CA GLU A 64 -21.62 1.77 23.92
C GLU A 64 -20.99 0.64 23.09
N TYR A 65 -21.66 0.18 22.04
CA TYR A 65 -21.16 -0.88 21.16
C TYR A 65 -20.13 -0.37 20.11
N ILE A 66 -20.22 0.90 19.75
CA ILE A 66 -19.22 1.58 18.93
C ILE A 66 -17.88 1.64 19.68
N ASP A 67 -17.90 1.98 20.96
CA ASP A 67 -16.72 2.03 21.81
C ASP A 67 -16.06 0.64 21.96
N GLU A 68 -16.87 -0.42 22.05
CA GLU A 68 -16.35 -1.79 22.07
C GLU A 68 -15.60 -2.12 20.77
N VAL A 69 -16.20 -1.83 19.63
CA VAL A 69 -15.63 -2.11 18.31
C VAL A 69 -14.34 -1.32 18.07
N GLU A 70 -14.35 -0.03 18.35
CA GLU A 70 -13.17 0.82 18.15
C GLU A 70 -12.05 0.44 19.12
N THR A 71 -12.38 0.13 20.39
CA THR A 71 -11.43 -0.37 21.39
C THR A 71 -10.79 -1.69 20.95
N LEU A 72 -11.57 -2.61 20.38
CA LEU A 72 -11.04 -3.86 19.82
C LEU A 72 -10.06 -3.58 18.66
N ALA A 73 -10.39 -2.67 17.76
CA ALA A 73 -9.50 -2.29 16.66
C ALA A 73 -8.17 -1.70 17.18
N ILE A 74 -8.24 -0.77 18.13
CA ILE A 74 -7.08 -0.14 18.77
C ILE A 74 -6.20 -1.20 19.44
N ASN A 75 -6.79 -2.07 20.27
CA ASN A 75 -6.04 -3.09 21.01
C ASN A 75 -5.39 -4.12 20.08
N ARG A 76 -6.09 -4.56 19.04
CA ARG A 76 -5.55 -5.49 18.03
C ARG A 76 -4.40 -4.86 17.26
N ALA A 77 -4.50 -3.57 16.89
CA ALA A 77 -3.42 -2.84 16.24
C ALA A 77 -2.19 -2.75 17.15
N LYS A 78 -2.37 -2.40 18.43
CA LYS A 78 -1.27 -2.32 19.40
C LYS A 78 -0.59 -3.67 19.58
N ILE A 79 -1.35 -4.76 19.71
CA ILE A 79 -0.81 -6.11 19.86
C ILE A 79 -0.06 -6.55 18.61
N LEU A 80 -0.67 -6.37 17.43
CA LEU A 80 -0.15 -6.83 16.15
C LEU A 80 1.21 -6.20 15.82
N PHE A 81 1.36 -4.91 16.10
CA PHE A 81 2.56 -4.14 15.73
C PHE A 81 3.49 -3.84 16.92
N GLY A 82 3.12 -4.21 18.14
CA GLY A 82 3.91 -3.88 19.33
C GLY A 82 3.94 -2.38 19.63
N ALA A 83 2.88 -1.64 19.31
CA ALA A 83 2.81 -0.20 19.50
C ALA A 83 2.23 0.20 20.86
N GLU A 84 2.74 1.32 21.42
CA GLU A 84 2.20 1.89 22.68
C GLU A 84 0.84 2.56 22.47
N TYR A 85 0.66 3.20 21.31
CA TYR A 85 -0.54 3.95 20.93
C TYR A 85 -0.99 3.56 19.51
N ALA A 86 -2.31 3.57 19.30
CA ALA A 86 -2.93 3.41 17.98
C ALA A 86 -4.15 4.32 17.83
N ASN A 87 -4.31 4.92 16.64
CA ASN A 87 -5.53 5.60 16.21
C ASN A 87 -6.03 4.96 14.92
N VAL A 88 -7.25 4.44 14.94
CA VAL A 88 -7.86 3.68 13.83
C VAL A 88 -8.88 4.52 13.04
N GLN A 89 -9.07 5.78 13.39
CA GLN A 89 -10.05 6.66 12.77
C GLN A 89 -9.64 7.25 11.41
N PRO A 90 -8.36 7.39 11.01
CA PRO A 90 -8.03 7.94 9.70
C PRO A 90 -8.77 7.23 8.56
N HIS A 91 -9.46 8.00 7.70
CA HIS A 91 -10.25 7.47 6.59
C HIS A 91 -9.36 6.91 5.47
N SER A 92 -8.12 7.38 5.38
CA SER A 92 -7.13 6.93 4.39
C SER A 92 -5.71 7.08 4.93
N GLY A 93 -4.73 6.48 4.22
CA GLY A 93 -3.31 6.71 4.51
C GLY A 93 -2.90 8.17 4.34
N SER A 94 -3.45 8.86 3.33
CA SER A 94 -3.18 10.29 3.12
C SER A 94 -3.65 11.15 4.29
N GLN A 95 -4.82 10.86 4.86
CA GLN A 95 -5.33 11.56 6.03
C GLN A 95 -4.58 11.19 7.31
N ALA A 96 -4.10 9.95 7.43
CA ALA A 96 -3.19 9.57 8.51
C ALA A 96 -1.90 10.39 8.45
N ASN A 97 -1.28 10.52 7.27
CA ASN A 97 -0.08 11.33 7.06
C ASN A 97 -0.35 12.82 7.35
N GLU A 98 -1.47 13.35 6.88
CA GLU A 98 -1.86 14.75 7.17
C GLU A 98 -2.00 15.00 8.67
N ALA A 99 -2.66 14.12 9.40
CA ALA A 99 -2.83 14.25 10.83
C ALA A 99 -1.48 14.24 11.56
N VAL A 100 -0.55 13.37 11.15
CA VAL A 100 0.80 13.32 11.73
C VAL A 100 1.55 14.65 11.47
N TYR A 101 1.54 15.15 10.24
CA TYR A 101 2.20 16.42 9.93
C TYR A 101 1.59 17.58 10.75
N ARG A 102 0.28 17.67 10.84
CA ARG A 102 -0.41 18.71 11.65
C ARG A 102 -0.12 18.58 13.14
N ALA A 103 0.05 17.37 13.67
CA ALA A 103 0.37 17.14 15.06
C ALA A 103 1.80 17.53 15.43
N LEU A 104 2.75 17.35 14.51
CA LEU A 104 4.17 17.43 14.80
C LEU A 104 4.89 18.64 14.19
N LEU A 105 4.29 19.28 13.19
CA LEU A 105 4.91 20.34 12.40
C LEU A 105 4.07 21.61 12.37
N LYS A 106 4.72 22.71 11.99
CA LYS A 106 4.09 23.97 11.61
C LYS A 106 4.24 24.19 10.10
N PRO A 107 3.31 24.89 9.44
CA PRO A 107 3.47 25.29 8.04
C PRO A 107 4.84 25.90 7.79
N GLY A 108 5.52 25.47 6.72
CA GLY A 108 6.85 25.90 6.35
C GLY A 108 8.00 25.16 7.05
N ASP A 109 7.72 24.23 7.97
CA ASP A 109 8.77 23.40 8.56
C ASP A 109 9.42 22.49 7.50
N ARG A 110 10.73 22.29 7.59
CA ARG A 110 11.49 21.45 6.67
C ARG A 110 11.27 19.96 6.97
N VAL A 111 10.99 19.21 5.93
CA VAL A 111 10.79 17.75 5.97
C VAL A 111 11.67 17.09 4.92
N LEU A 112 12.26 15.96 5.24
CA LEU A 112 13.01 15.13 4.29
C LEU A 112 12.21 13.87 4.01
N GLY A 113 11.87 13.62 2.73
CA GLY A 113 11.10 12.44 2.29
C GLY A 113 11.69 11.79 1.06
N MET A 114 11.21 10.60 0.70
CA MET A 114 11.65 9.91 -0.50
C MET A 114 11.08 10.57 -1.75
N ASP A 115 11.92 10.80 -2.76
CA ASP A 115 11.52 11.34 -4.07
C ASP A 115 10.46 10.45 -4.73
N LEU A 116 9.49 11.08 -5.40
CA LEU A 116 8.38 10.37 -6.06
C LEU A 116 8.87 9.41 -7.15
N THR A 117 9.88 9.81 -7.92
CA THR A 117 10.43 8.98 -8.99
C THR A 117 11.28 7.83 -8.46
N ALA A 118 11.84 7.98 -7.27
CA ALA A 118 12.57 6.92 -6.56
C ALA A 118 11.67 5.93 -5.82
N GLY A 119 10.36 6.19 -5.78
CA GLY A 119 9.36 5.31 -5.17
C GLY A 119 8.58 5.92 -4.00
N GLY A 120 8.77 7.20 -3.68
CA GLY A 120 8.01 7.91 -2.64
C GLY A 120 6.51 7.99 -2.93
N HIS A 121 5.73 8.35 -1.92
CA HIS A 121 4.29 8.57 -2.07
C HIS A 121 3.99 10.06 -2.31
N LEU A 122 2.84 10.37 -2.93
CA LEU A 122 2.41 11.76 -3.16
C LEU A 122 2.42 12.59 -1.87
N THR A 123 2.03 12.02 -0.75
CA THR A 123 2.02 12.69 0.56
C THR A 123 3.41 12.83 1.19
N HIS A 124 4.46 12.42 0.52
CA HIS A 124 5.85 12.63 0.94
C HIS A 124 6.49 13.86 0.27
N GLY A 125 5.69 14.89 -0.01
CA GLY A 125 6.18 16.19 -0.45
C GLY A 125 5.94 16.54 -1.91
N SER A 126 5.09 15.78 -2.64
CA SER A 126 4.73 16.16 -4.01
C SER A 126 4.16 17.58 -4.08
N PRO A 127 4.62 18.45 -5.00
CA PRO A 127 4.11 19.81 -5.15
C PRO A 127 2.61 19.87 -5.48
N ALA A 128 2.05 18.81 -6.03
CA ALA A 128 0.62 18.71 -6.31
C ALA A 128 -0.22 18.37 -5.07
N ASN A 129 0.43 17.84 -4.02
CA ASN A 129 -0.21 17.37 -2.79
C ASN A 129 -0.19 18.43 -1.69
N PHE A 130 -1.11 18.32 -0.70
CA PHE A 130 -1.14 19.20 0.46
C PHE A 130 0.21 19.26 1.18
N SER A 131 0.95 18.14 1.24
CA SER A 131 2.24 18.04 1.94
C SER A 131 3.27 19.01 1.35
N GLY A 132 3.51 18.97 0.04
CA GLY A 132 4.43 19.87 -0.63
C GLY A 132 3.95 21.33 -0.74
N LYS A 133 2.64 21.58 -0.53
CA LYS A 133 2.08 22.95 -0.49
C LYS A 133 2.16 23.61 0.89
N THR A 134 2.21 22.80 1.95
CA THR A 134 2.14 23.29 3.33
C THR A 134 3.53 23.33 4.00
N TYR A 135 4.40 22.38 3.67
CA TYR A 135 5.70 22.18 4.29
C TYR A 135 6.82 22.32 3.27
N GLU A 136 8.01 22.66 3.72
CA GLU A 136 9.21 22.72 2.88
C GLU A 136 9.82 21.32 2.76
N PHE A 137 9.39 20.56 1.76
CA PHE A 137 9.91 19.23 1.52
C PHE A 137 11.18 19.25 0.68
N HIS A 138 12.17 18.51 1.17
CA HIS A 138 13.37 18.09 0.46
C HIS A 138 13.30 16.59 0.22
N SER A 139 13.98 16.09 -0.83
CA SER A 139 13.89 14.67 -1.19
C SER A 139 15.25 13.99 -1.11
N TYR A 140 15.21 12.71 -0.74
CA TYR A 140 16.29 11.76 -0.97
C TYR A 140 15.87 10.75 -2.04
N GLY A 141 16.85 10.26 -2.79
CA GLY A 141 16.63 9.24 -3.83
C GLY A 141 17.26 7.90 -3.47
N VAL A 142 17.65 7.19 -4.51
CA VAL A 142 18.39 5.93 -4.46
C VAL A 142 19.76 6.11 -5.12
N ASN A 143 20.69 5.22 -4.81
CA ASN A 143 22.00 5.18 -5.44
C ASN A 143 21.86 4.88 -6.94
N PRO A 144 22.52 5.60 -7.84
CA PRO A 144 22.36 5.44 -9.30
C PRO A 144 22.84 4.11 -9.84
N ASP A 145 23.80 3.47 -9.18
CA ASP A 145 24.38 2.21 -9.66
C ASP A 145 23.59 1.00 -9.17
N THR A 146 23.07 1.04 -7.93
CA THR A 146 22.37 -0.08 -7.29
C THR A 146 20.86 0.07 -7.28
N GLU A 147 20.35 1.27 -7.51
CA GLU A 147 18.94 1.65 -7.36
C GLU A 147 18.36 1.30 -5.97
N GLN A 148 19.23 1.28 -4.95
CA GLN A 148 18.87 1.05 -3.56
C GLN A 148 19.14 2.28 -2.70
N LEU A 149 18.51 2.35 -1.52
CA LEU A 149 18.71 3.42 -0.57
C LEU A 149 20.18 3.48 -0.15
N ASP A 150 20.77 4.66 -0.26
CA ASP A 150 22.12 4.99 0.20
C ASP A 150 22.01 5.79 1.50
N TYR A 151 22.20 5.12 2.62
CA TYR A 151 22.01 5.75 3.93
C TYR A 151 23.07 6.80 4.24
N ASP A 152 24.26 6.70 3.66
CA ASP A 152 25.31 7.72 3.84
C ASP A 152 24.95 9.00 3.08
N GLU A 153 24.42 8.89 1.87
CA GLU A 153 23.93 10.05 1.12
C GLU A 153 22.67 10.65 1.77
N ILE A 154 21.76 9.82 2.32
CA ILE A 154 20.59 10.31 3.07
C ILE A 154 21.05 11.08 4.33
N ALA A 155 22.05 10.59 5.04
CA ALA A 155 22.62 11.28 6.20
C ALA A 155 23.23 12.62 5.82
N LYS A 156 23.96 12.70 4.71
CA LYS A 156 24.52 13.93 4.18
C LYS A 156 23.43 14.95 3.85
N ILE A 157 22.39 14.54 3.10
CA ILE A 157 21.25 15.40 2.78
C ILE A 157 20.56 15.88 4.06
N ALA A 158 20.33 14.99 5.04
CA ALA A 158 19.72 15.34 6.31
C ALA A 158 20.54 16.41 7.07
N ASN A 159 21.87 16.28 7.07
CA ASN A 159 22.77 17.27 7.67
C ASN A 159 22.74 18.63 6.94
N GLU A 160 22.60 18.65 5.64
CA GLU A 160 22.48 19.89 4.86
C GLU A 160 21.10 20.56 5.06
N VAL A 161 20.03 19.79 5.03
CA VAL A 161 18.64 20.26 5.12
C VAL A 161 18.26 20.63 6.56
N GLN A 162 18.76 19.91 7.57
CA GLN A 162 18.35 20.07 8.98
C GLN A 162 16.83 19.99 9.14
N PRO A 163 16.17 18.87 8.72
CA PRO A 163 14.73 18.73 8.77
C PRO A 163 14.21 18.57 10.20
N LYS A 164 12.98 18.97 10.45
CA LYS A 164 12.28 18.65 11.70
C LYS A 164 11.70 17.24 11.71
N LEU A 165 11.39 16.71 10.54
CA LEU A 165 10.84 15.36 10.36
C LEU A 165 11.53 14.69 9.18
N ILE A 166 11.91 13.44 9.35
CA ILE A 166 12.29 12.54 8.26
C ILE A 166 11.15 11.55 8.05
N VAL A 167 10.72 11.39 6.79
CA VAL A 167 9.71 10.43 6.38
C VAL A 167 10.37 9.30 5.63
N ALA A 168 10.34 8.10 6.18
CA ALA A 168 10.77 6.87 5.53
C ALA A 168 9.55 6.06 5.07
N GLY A 169 9.75 5.14 4.11
CA GLY A 169 8.70 4.34 3.50
C GLY A 169 8.48 4.71 2.05
N ALA A 170 7.93 3.77 1.28
CA ALA A 170 7.81 3.90 -0.16
C ALA A 170 6.56 3.20 -0.71
N SER A 171 6.10 3.68 -1.87
CA SER A 171 5.02 3.07 -2.66
C SER A 171 5.54 2.16 -3.77
N ALA A 172 6.79 2.35 -4.20
CA ALA A 172 7.39 1.64 -5.32
C ALA A 172 8.90 1.40 -5.08
N TYR A 173 9.22 0.72 -3.99
CA TYR A 173 10.57 0.31 -3.66
C TYR A 173 10.58 -1.17 -3.30
N SER A 174 11.34 -1.97 -4.04
CA SER A 174 11.29 -3.42 -3.97
C SER A 174 12.24 -4.06 -2.96
N ARG A 175 13.08 -3.26 -2.28
CA ARG A 175 14.08 -3.76 -1.33
C ARG A 175 13.68 -3.52 0.12
N THR A 176 14.34 -4.21 1.03
CA THR A 176 14.18 -4.00 2.46
C THR A 176 14.65 -2.60 2.87
N ILE A 177 13.89 -1.96 3.76
CA ILE A 177 14.24 -0.67 4.35
C ILE A 177 14.79 -0.89 5.75
N ASP A 178 15.98 -0.33 6.03
CA ASP A 178 16.61 -0.36 7.36
C ASP A 178 16.16 0.85 8.18
N PHE A 179 15.16 0.62 9.03
CA PHE A 179 14.60 1.67 9.88
C PHE A 179 15.54 2.08 11.04
N ALA A 180 16.46 1.19 11.45
CA ALA A 180 17.47 1.54 12.47
C ALA A 180 18.42 2.62 11.94
N LYS A 181 18.85 2.50 10.68
CA LYS A 181 19.67 3.53 10.02
C LYS A 181 18.93 4.85 9.86
N PHE A 182 17.64 4.84 9.51
CA PHE A 182 16.85 6.07 9.51
C PHE A 182 16.74 6.71 10.89
N ARG A 183 16.63 5.90 11.97
CA ARG A 183 16.64 6.42 13.34
C ARG A 183 17.98 7.08 13.68
N GLU A 184 19.10 6.45 13.36
CA GLU A 184 20.43 7.01 13.56
C GLU A 184 20.59 8.35 12.83
N ILE A 185 20.16 8.44 11.57
CA ILE A 185 20.19 9.66 10.77
C ILE A 185 19.34 10.77 11.43
N ALA A 186 18.12 10.43 11.84
CA ALA A 186 17.22 11.39 12.45
C ALA A 186 17.79 11.91 13.80
N ASP A 187 18.41 11.03 14.59
CA ASP A 187 19.04 11.41 15.86
C ASP A 187 20.25 12.36 15.63
N GLN A 188 21.05 12.14 14.58
CA GLN A 188 22.19 13.01 14.25
C GLN A 188 21.78 14.46 14.00
N VAL A 189 20.60 14.70 13.43
CA VAL A 189 20.12 16.05 13.11
C VAL A 189 19.00 16.53 14.06
N GLY A 190 18.67 15.75 15.09
CA GLY A 190 17.60 16.08 16.03
C GLY A 190 16.19 16.08 15.43
N ALA A 191 15.97 15.34 14.35
CA ALA A 191 14.69 15.21 13.68
C ALA A 191 13.81 14.13 14.32
N LEU A 192 12.49 14.27 14.17
CA LEU A 192 11.56 13.17 14.39
C LEU A 192 11.62 12.20 13.21
N LEU A 193 11.34 10.93 13.46
CA LEU A 193 11.22 9.90 12.43
C LEU A 193 9.77 9.45 12.30
N MET A 194 9.19 9.67 11.13
CA MET A 194 7.91 9.09 10.70
C MET A 194 8.18 8.00 9.69
N VAL A 195 7.49 6.87 9.82
CA VAL A 195 7.53 5.81 8.80
C VAL A 195 6.14 5.56 8.27
N ASP A 196 5.97 5.71 6.96
CA ASP A 196 4.78 5.26 6.23
C ASP A 196 5.02 3.83 5.73
N MET A 197 4.48 2.86 6.47
CA MET A 197 4.62 1.44 6.12
C MET A 197 3.46 0.89 5.29
N ALA A 198 2.65 1.74 4.68
CA ALA A 198 1.41 1.34 4.04
C ALA A 198 1.55 0.13 3.09
N HIS A 199 2.57 0.11 2.25
CA HIS A 199 2.80 -0.98 1.31
C HIS A 199 3.22 -2.28 1.98
N ILE A 200 3.99 -2.21 3.03
CA ILE A 200 4.61 -3.37 3.69
C ILE A 200 3.94 -3.77 5.01
N ALA A 201 2.84 -3.10 5.40
CA ALA A 201 2.23 -3.30 6.72
C ALA A 201 1.87 -4.76 7.03
N GLY A 202 1.36 -5.51 6.05
CA GLY A 202 1.08 -6.95 6.22
C GLY A 202 2.34 -7.79 6.39
N LEU A 203 3.44 -7.42 5.71
CA LEU A 203 4.73 -8.10 5.86
C LEU A 203 5.36 -7.79 7.22
N VAL A 204 5.23 -6.56 7.70
CA VAL A 204 5.67 -6.15 9.05
C VAL A 204 4.86 -6.88 10.12
N ALA A 205 3.52 -6.91 9.99
CA ALA A 205 2.63 -7.61 10.92
C ALA A 205 2.98 -9.10 11.06
N ALA A 206 3.40 -9.72 9.97
CA ALA A 206 3.79 -11.13 9.92
C ALA A 206 5.27 -11.40 10.31
N GLY A 207 6.06 -10.36 10.56
CA GLY A 207 7.49 -10.48 10.84
C GLY A 207 8.32 -10.93 9.63
N VAL A 208 7.83 -10.68 8.41
CA VAL A 208 8.52 -10.97 7.14
C VAL A 208 9.38 -9.80 6.67
N HIS A 209 9.00 -8.58 7.05
CA HIS A 209 9.80 -7.37 6.87
C HIS A 209 10.12 -6.77 8.26
N PRO A 210 11.30 -6.13 8.46
CA PRO A 210 11.61 -5.44 9.71
C PRO A 210 10.54 -4.43 10.10
N SER A 211 10.23 -4.35 11.39
CA SER A 211 9.25 -3.40 11.93
C SER A 211 9.85 -2.02 12.12
N PRO A 212 9.18 -0.94 11.69
CA PRO A 212 9.59 0.42 11.99
C PRO A 212 9.22 0.87 13.41
N VAL A 213 8.28 0.19 14.07
CA VAL A 213 7.67 0.64 15.35
C VAL A 213 8.69 0.85 16.46
N PRO A 214 9.73 0.03 16.64
CA PRO A 214 10.75 0.28 17.66
C PRO A 214 11.59 1.55 17.43
N TYR A 215 11.71 1.99 16.18
CA TYR A 215 12.63 3.06 15.77
C TYR A 215 11.92 4.39 15.53
N ALA A 216 10.70 4.36 14.99
CA ALA A 216 9.96 5.55 14.62
C ALA A 216 9.32 6.24 15.83
N ASP A 217 9.16 7.56 15.75
CA ASP A 217 8.31 8.33 16.67
C ASP A 217 6.84 8.09 16.36
N VAL A 218 6.49 8.07 15.08
CA VAL A 218 5.15 7.79 14.56
C VAL A 218 5.25 6.91 13.32
N VAL A 219 4.32 5.96 13.21
CA VAL A 219 4.16 5.09 12.03
C VAL A 219 2.75 5.27 11.49
N THR A 220 2.63 5.47 10.19
CA THR A 220 1.35 5.48 9.49
C THR A 220 1.23 4.26 8.58
N THR A 221 0.00 3.87 8.30
CA THR A 221 -0.28 2.81 7.34
C THR A 221 -1.66 2.96 6.72
N THR A 222 -1.84 2.33 5.56
CA THR A 222 -3.16 1.92 5.07
C THR A 222 -3.52 0.55 5.61
N THR A 223 -4.80 0.19 5.56
CA THR A 223 -5.28 -1.11 6.03
C THR A 223 -5.58 -2.11 4.91
N HIS A 224 -5.54 -1.68 3.63
CA HIS A 224 -6.11 -2.40 2.50
C HIS A 224 -5.09 -2.98 1.49
N LYS A 225 -3.77 -2.86 1.75
CA LYS A 225 -2.73 -3.40 0.85
C LYS A 225 -2.29 -4.80 1.31
N THR A 226 -1.04 -4.98 1.65
CA THR A 226 -0.54 -6.26 2.18
C THR A 226 -1.24 -6.69 3.49
N LEU A 227 -1.78 -5.74 4.27
CA LEU A 227 -2.54 -6.04 5.50
C LEU A 227 -3.92 -6.67 5.22
N ARG A 228 -4.42 -6.61 3.99
CA ARG A 228 -5.64 -7.28 3.52
C ARG A 228 -6.91 -6.88 4.28
N GLY A 229 -7.00 -5.64 4.72
CA GLY A 229 -8.17 -5.08 5.41
C GLY A 229 -9.02 -4.16 4.52
N PRO A 230 -10.00 -3.46 5.11
CA PRO A 230 -10.81 -2.48 4.41
C PRO A 230 -9.97 -1.28 3.98
N ARG A 231 -10.46 -0.52 2.99
CA ARG A 231 -9.84 0.77 2.64
C ARG A 231 -9.94 1.73 3.82
N GLY A 232 -8.78 2.19 4.28
CA GLY A 232 -8.66 3.09 5.44
C GLY A 232 -7.20 3.35 5.78
N GLY A 233 -6.98 4.17 6.80
CA GLY A 233 -5.67 4.47 7.37
C GLY A 233 -5.61 4.16 8.88
N MET A 234 -4.41 4.19 9.42
CA MET A 234 -4.14 3.99 10.84
C MET A 234 -2.84 4.68 11.24
N ILE A 235 -2.76 5.15 12.46
CA ILE A 235 -1.55 5.74 13.05
C ILE A 235 -1.15 4.91 14.26
N LEU A 236 0.12 4.57 14.34
CA LEU A 236 0.77 3.96 15.50
C LEU A 236 1.84 4.92 16.01
N ALA A 237 2.07 4.99 17.32
CA ALA A 237 3.06 5.91 17.87
C ALA A 237 3.52 5.49 19.27
N LYS A 238 4.53 6.20 19.76
CA LYS A 238 4.84 6.25 21.20
C LYS A 238 3.72 7.00 21.91
N GLU A 239 3.35 6.57 23.12
CA GLU A 239 2.21 7.12 23.89
C GLU A 239 2.29 8.65 24.04
N LYS A 240 3.49 9.21 24.21
CA LYS A 240 3.71 10.66 24.39
C LYS A 240 3.13 11.52 23.26
N TYR A 241 2.91 10.96 22.05
CA TYR A 241 2.32 11.68 20.91
C TYR A 241 0.79 11.50 20.81
N GLY A 242 0.21 10.58 21.58
CA GLY A 242 -1.18 10.17 21.44
C GLY A 242 -2.18 11.33 21.54
N LYS A 243 -2.02 12.22 22.52
CA LYS A 243 -2.92 13.38 22.68
C LYS A 243 -2.89 14.33 21.47
N ALA A 244 -1.70 14.63 20.94
CA ALA A 244 -1.54 15.51 19.78
C ALA A 244 -2.11 14.87 18.52
N LEU A 245 -1.87 13.56 18.31
CA LEU A 245 -2.39 12.79 17.18
C LEU A 245 -3.91 12.67 17.23
N ASN A 246 -4.50 12.38 18.39
CA ASN A 246 -5.95 12.38 18.55
C ASN A 246 -6.56 13.72 18.18
N SER A 247 -6.01 14.82 18.67
CA SER A 247 -6.48 16.17 18.35
C SER A 247 -6.32 16.53 16.87
N ALA A 248 -5.26 16.06 16.22
CA ALA A 248 -5.03 16.29 14.81
C ALA A 248 -5.97 15.47 13.91
N VAL A 249 -6.35 14.25 14.31
CA VAL A 249 -7.38 13.47 13.61
C VAL A 249 -8.75 14.08 13.85
N PHE A 250 -9.20 14.15 15.08
CA PHE A 250 -10.47 14.76 15.46
C PHE A 250 -10.25 15.78 16.59
N PRO A 251 -10.68 17.04 16.41
CA PRO A 251 -11.41 17.61 15.26
C PRO A 251 -10.52 18.19 14.14
N GLY A 252 -9.20 17.91 14.15
CA GLY A 252 -8.21 18.62 13.33
C GLY A 252 -8.36 18.42 11.82
N THR A 253 -8.60 17.19 11.36
CA THR A 253 -8.68 16.84 9.94
C THR A 253 -9.98 16.11 9.56
N GLN A 254 -10.68 15.52 10.55
CA GLN A 254 -11.88 14.71 10.34
C GLN A 254 -12.97 15.10 11.33
N GLY A 255 -14.24 14.75 10.98
CA GLY A 255 -15.39 14.76 11.86
C GLY A 255 -15.72 13.35 12.34
N GLY A 256 -16.97 12.90 12.12
CA GLY A 256 -17.43 11.57 12.51
C GLY A 256 -16.62 10.44 11.88
N PRO A 257 -16.13 9.49 12.68
CA PRO A 257 -15.40 8.34 12.17
C PRO A 257 -16.32 7.38 11.40
N LEU A 258 -15.73 6.60 10.49
CA LEU A 258 -16.45 5.58 9.72
C LEU A 258 -16.48 4.26 10.51
N GLU A 259 -17.45 4.12 11.40
CA GLU A 259 -17.46 3.01 12.37
C GLU A 259 -17.64 1.62 11.72
N HIS A 260 -18.35 1.55 10.60
CA HIS A 260 -18.44 0.35 9.77
C HIS A 260 -17.08 -0.06 9.16
N VAL A 261 -16.24 0.91 8.81
CA VAL A 261 -14.87 0.66 8.35
C VAL A 261 -13.96 0.28 9.53
N ILE A 262 -14.14 0.91 10.70
CA ILE A 262 -13.39 0.55 11.92
C ILE A 262 -13.71 -0.88 12.35
N ALA A 263 -14.97 -1.30 12.27
CA ALA A 263 -15.34 -2.70 12.51
C ALA A 263 -14.64 -3.67 11.55
N ALA A 264 -14.58 -3.31 10.28
CA ALA A 264 -13.86 -4.09 9.28
C ALA A 264 -12.34 -4.10 9.54
N LYS A 265 -11.75 -2.99 10.02
CA LYS A 265 -10.35 -2.94 10.49
C LYS A 265 -10.14 -3.88 11.68
N ALA A 266 -11.05 -3.87 12.66
CA ALA A 266 -10.98 -4.77 13.83
C ALA A 266 -10.96 -6.25 13.40
N ILE A 267 -11.78 -6.64 12.42
CA ILE A 267 -11.81 -8.00 11.90
C ILE A 267 -10.49 -8.31 11.18
N ALA A 268 -10.05 -7.46 10.25
CA ALA A 268 -8.81 -7.68 9.49
C ALA A 268 -7.58 -7.78 10.39
N LEU A 269 -7.48 -6.94 11.43
CA LEU A 269 -6.41 -7.02 12.44
C LEU A 269 -6.49 -8.31 13.24
N GLY A 270 -7.71 -8.80 13.53
CA GLY A 270 -7.92 -10.10 14.15
C GLY A 270 -7.48 -11.27 13.26
N GLU A 271 -7.74 -11.20 11.96
CA GLU A 271 -7.23 -12.16 10.96
C GLU A 271 -5.69 -12.12 10.87
N ALA A 272 -5.11 -10.91 10.89
CA ALA A 272 -3.66 -10.73 10.84
C ALA A 272 -2.91 -11.25 12.08
N LEU A 273 -3.58 -11.40 13.21
CA LEU A 273 -3.05 -12.02 14.43
C LEU A 273 -2.99 -13.56 14.35
N GLN A 274 -3.63 -14.19 13.35
CA GLN A 274 -3.65 -15.64 13.24
C GLN A 274 -2.37 -16.16 12.54
N PRO A 275 -1.91 -17.38 12.87
CA PRO A 275 -0.72 -17.98 12.29
C PRO A 275 -0.75 -18.08 10.74
N GLU A 276 -1.94 -18.28 10.18
CA GLU A 276 -2.17 -18.40 8.75
C GLU A 276 -1.78 -17.13 8.00
N PHE A 277 -1.91 -15.97 8.63
CA PHE A 277 -1.51 -14.69 8.03
C PHE A 277 0.00 -14.62 7.81
N LYS A 278 0.80 -15.21 8.71
CA LYS A 278 2.25 -15.31 8.52
C LYS A 278 2.60 -16.16 7.31
N THR A 279 1.93 -17.29 7.15
CA THR A 279 2.10 -18.17 5.97
C THR A 279 1.74 -17.44 4.68
N TYR A 280 0.64 -16.69 4.69
CA TYR A 280 0.19 -15.84 3.59
C TYR A 280 1.25 -14.77 3.23
N ALA A 281 1.75 -14.04 4.22
CA ALA A 281 2.76 -13.00 4.00
C ALA A 281 4.07 -13.54 3.44
N GLN A 282 4.52 -14.71 3.92
CA GLN A 282 5.67 -15.41 3.36
C GLN A 282 5.45 -15.83 1.91
N GLN A 283 4.24 -16.29 1.58
CA GLN A 283 3.89 -16.69 0.22
C GLN A 283 3.88 -15.48 -0.74
N ILE A 284 3.45 -14.30 -0.29
CA ILE A 284 3.53 -13.07 -1.08
C ILE A 284 4.96 -12.82 -1.58
N VAL A 285 5.94 -12.89 -0.67
CA VAL A 285 7.35 -12.63 -1.01
C VAL A 285 7.91 -13.73 -1.93
N LYS A 286 7.59 -14.99 -1.66
CA LYS A 286 8.00 -16.10 -2.52
C LYS A 286 7.44 -15.96 -3.94
N ASN A 287 6.20 -15.57 -4.09
CA ASN A 287 5.59 -15.33 -5.39
C ASN A 287 6.27 -14.18 -6.13
N ALA A 288 6.59 -13.08 -5.44
CA ALA A 288 7.31 -11.96 -6.02
C ALA A 288 8.72 -12.36 -6.48
N GLN A 289 9.45 -13.13 -5.67
CA GLN A 289 10.77 -13.66 -6.02
C GLN A 289 10.72 -14.62 -7.20
N ALA A 290 9.70 -15.48 -7.26
CA ALA A 290 9.51 -16.40 -8.38
C ALA A 290 9.25 -15.67 -9.70
N MET A 291 8.48 -14.57 -9.68
CA MET A 291 8.32 -13.70 -10.86
C MET A 291 9.63 -12.99 -11.22
N ALA A 292 10.38 -12.53 -10.22
CA ALA A 292 11.67 -11.88 -10.42
C ALA A 292 12.68 -12.78 -11.15
N GLU A 293 12.73 -14.07 -10.82
CA GLU A 293 13.57 -15.05 -11.50
C GLU A 293 13.25 -15.13 -13.01
N VAL A 294 11.96 -15.14 -13.36
CA VAL A 294 11.53 -15.20 -14.76
C VAL A 294 11.89 -13.92 -15.51
N PHE A 295 11.62 -12.76 -14.92
CA PHE A 295 11.96 -11.47 -15.56
C PHE A 295 13.47 -11.28 -15.70
N ASN A 296 14.28 -11.69 -14.73
CA ASN A 296 15.74 -11.61 -14.81
C ASN A 296 16.34 -12.54 -15.88
N ALA A 297 15.64 -13.59 -16.25
CA ALA A 297 16.07 -14.47 -17.36
C ALA A 297 15.73 -13.88 -18.75
N ASN A 298 14.88 -12.87 -18.82
CA ASN A 298 14.50 -12.21 -20.07
C ASN A 298 15.51 -11.11 -20.43
N SER A 299 15.91 -11.02 -21.69
CA SER A 299 16.96 -10.09 -22.15
C SER A 299 16.47 -8.67 -22.46
N THR A 300 15.15 -8.47 -22.56
CA THR A 300 14.53 -7.18 -22.94
C THR A 300 13.82 -6.47 -21.81
N LEU A 301 13.70 -7.13 -20.64
CA LEU A 301 13.09 -6.60 -19.45
C LEU A 301 14.15 -6.53 -18.34
N ARG A 302 14.12 -5.45 -17.57
CA ARG A 302 15.07 -5.24 -16.47
C ARG A 302 14.32 -4.99 -15.17
N LEU A 303 14.65 -5.73 -14.13
CA LEU A 303 14.16 -5.40 -12.79
C LEU A 303 14.97 -4.24 -12.20
N VAL A 304 14.28 -3.20 -11.78
CA VAL A 304 14.87 -2.11 -10.98
C VAL A 304 15.45 -2.70 -9.69
N SER A 305 16.63 -2.28 -9.32
CA SER A 305 17.43 -2.83 -8.21
C SER A 305 17.76 -4.33 -8.30
N GLY A 306 17.57 -4.95 -9.47
CA GLY A 306 17.93 -6.35 -9.74
C GLY A 306 17.01 -7.42 -9.11
N GLY A 307 15.91 -7.03 -8.44
CA GLY A 307 14.99 -8.02 -7.82
C GLY A 307 14.08 -7.43 -6.75
N THR A 308 13.60 -8.30 -5.85
CA THR A 308 12.70 -7.90 -4.77
C THR A 308 12.94 -8.68 -3.48
N ASP A 309 12.75 -8.00 -2.36
CA ASP A 309 12.74 -8.56 -1.00
C ASP A 309 11.33 -8.52 -0.38
N ASN A 310 10.34 -7.99 -1.10
CA ASN A 310 8.99 -7.77 -0.60
C ASN A 310 7.88 -8.24 -1.58
N HIS A 311 6.75 -7.56 -1.62
CA HIS A 311 5.54 -7.94 -2.36
C HIS A 311 5.47 -7.35 -3.78
N LEU A 312 6.38 -6.47 -4.16
CA LEU A 312 6.32 -5.75 -5.43
C LEU A 312 7.61 -5.86 -6.24
N LEU A 313 7.46 -5.68 -7.54
CA LEU A 313 8.55 -5.55 -8.50
C LEU A 313 8.33 -4.26 -9.31
N LEU A 314 9.44 -3.62 -9.68
CA LEU A 314 9.48 -2.57 -10.68
C LEU A 314 10.20 -3.11 -11.91
N LEU A 315 9.52 -3.07 -13.04
CA LEU A 315 10.00 -3.60 -14.30
C LEU A 315 10.24 -2.44 -15.28
N ASP A 316 11.49 -2.21 -15.64
CA ASP A 316 11.87 -1.31 -16.73
C ASP A 316 11.57 -2.00 -18.07
N VAL A 317 10.73 -1.38 -18.88
CA VAL A 317 10.25 -1.94 -20.15
C VAL A 317 10.86 -1.22 -21.37
N THR A 318 11.74 -0.26 -21.17
CA THR A 318 12.26 0.62 -22.24
C THR A 318 12.99 -0.13 -23.34
N GLN A 319 13.70 -1.23 -23.03
CA GLN A 319 14.40 -2.05 -24.02
C GLN A 319 13.44 -2.80 -24.96
N THR A 320 12.16 -2.91 -24.64
CA THR A 320 11.13 -3.49 -25.53
C THR A 320 10.68 -2.51 -26.61
N GLY A 321 11.07 -1.24 -26.51
CA GLY A 321 10.58 -0.14 -27.34
C GLY A 321 9.21 0.40 -26.92
N LEU A 322 8.66 -0.06 -25.78
CA LEU A 322 7.39 0.39 -25.21
C LEU A 322 7.61 1.31 -24.00
N TYR A 323 6.62 2.14 -23.71
CA TYR A 323 6.49 2.85 -22.45
C TYR A 323 5.67 2.04 -21.44
N GLY A 324 5.78 2.38 -20.17
CA GLY A 324 4.96 1.73 -19.12
C GLY A 324 3.46 1.84 -19.37
N ARG A 325 3.00 2.99 -19.94
CA ARG A 325 1.61 3.16 -20.37
C ARG A 325 1.20 2.14 -21.43
N ASP A 326 2.04 1.92 -22.42
CA ASP A 326 1.72 1.02 -23.53
C ASP A 326 1.62 -0.42 -23.04
N VAL A 327 2.51 -0.82 -22.11
CA VAL A 327 2.44 -2.14 -21.45
C VAL A 327 1.20 -2.26 -20.58
N GLN A 328 0.85 -1.25 -19.80
CA GLN A 328 -0.40 -1.26 -19.01
C GLN A 328 -1.62 -1.46 -19.91
N GLU A 329 -1.76 -0.68 -20.98
CA GLU A 329 -2.86 -0.77 -21.94
C GLU A 329 -2.91 -2.14 -22.65
N LEU A 330 -1.75 -2.72 -22.96
CA LEU A 330 -1.64 -4.05 -23.54
C LEU A 330 -2.08 -5.15 -22.58
N MET A 331 -1.68 -5.07 -21.31
CA MET A 331 -2.10 -6.03 -20.27
C MET A 331 -3.60 -5.95 -19.98
N ASP A 332 -4.18 -4.75 -19.96
CA ASP A 332 -5.63 -4.58 -19.79
C ASP A 332 -6.44 -5.31 -20.89
N GLN A 333 -5.93 -5.36 -22.13
CA GLN A 333 -6.58 -6.08 -23.24
C GLN A 333 -6.69 -7.59 -23.00
N VAL A 334 -5.79 -8.15 -22.20
CA VAL A 334 -5.75 -9.59 -21.91
C VAL A 334 -6.15 -9.93 -20.46
N GLN A 335 -6.76 -8.96 -19.76
CA GLN A 335 -7.22 -9.12 -18.37
C GLN A 335 -6.11 -9.45 -17.36
N ILE A 336 -4.96 -8.84 -17.54
CA ILE A 336 -3.93 -8.68 -16.50
C ILE A 336 -3.91 -7.22 -16.08
N THR A 337 -4.17 -6.92 -14.81
CA THR A 337 -4.18 -5.55 -14.32
C THR A 337 -2.89 -5.25 -13.56
N LEU A 338 -2.12 -4.30 -14.06
CA LEU A 338 -0.93 -3.73 -13.44
C LEU A 338 -0.92 -2.21 -13.68
N ASN A 339 -0.02 -1.46 -13.06
CA ASN A 339 0.05 -0.03 -13.32
C ASN A 339 1.39 0.41 -13.91
N LYS A 340 1.31 1.36 -14.86
CA LYS A 340 2.50 2.13 -15.25
C LYS A 340 3.10 2.82 -14.02
N ASN A 341 4.41 2.87 -13.95
CA ASN A 341 5.12 3.48 -12.83
C ASN A 341 6.41 4.13 -13.31
N THR A 342 6.74 5.28 -12.75
CA THR A 342 8.08 5.85 -12.92
C THR A 342 9.11 4.91 -12.29
N ILE A 343 10.31 4.89 -12.86
CA ILE A 343 11.46 4.21 -12.26
C ILE A 343 12.48 5.27 -11.79
N PRO A 344 13.44 4.93 -10.95
CA PRO A 344 14.51 5.85 -10.58
C PRO A 344 15.16 6.48 -11.84
N PHE A 345 15.44 7.78 -11.77
CA PHE A 345 16.03 8.56 -12.88
C PHE A 345 15.15 8.63 -14.13
N GLU A 346 13.83 8.63 -13.97
CA GLU A 346 12.80 8.64 -15.02
C GLU A 346 13.04 9.71 -16.10
N GLN A 347 13.03 9.30 -17.36
CA GLN A 347 13.26 10.18 -18.51
C GLN A 347 11.97 10.49 -19.30
N ASN A 348 10.91 9.70 -19.15
CA ASN A 348 9.70 9.76 -19.98
C ASN A 348 8.53 10.48 -19.29
N GLY A 349 8.72 10.90 -18.03
CA GLY A 349 7.73 11.62 -17.23
C GLY A 349 6.54 10.76 -16.77
N PRO A 350 5.63 11.32 -15.95
CA PRO A 350 4.62 10.55 -15.22
C PRO A 350 3.47 10.00 -16.09
N PHE A 351 3.28 10.50 -17.29
CA PHE A 351 2.17 10.07 -18.16
C PHE A 351 2.52 8.87 -19.05
N LYS A 352 3.78 8.76 -19.46
CA LYS A 352 4.29 7.64 -20.26
C LYS A 352 4.95 6.58 -19.39
N THR A 353 5.84 7.00 -18.53
CA THR A 353 6.73 6.23 -17.66
C THR A 353 7.64 5.24 -18.39
N SER A 354 8.76 4.92 -17.78
CA SER A 354 9.71 3.93 -18.30
C SER A 354 9.41 2.51 -17.78
N GLY A 355 8.55 2.38 -16.79
CA GLY A 355 8.30 1.11 -16.13
C GLY A 355 6.85 0.82 -15.81
N VAL A 356 6.67 -0.40 -15.29
CA VAL A 356 5.43 -0.87 -14.68
C VAL A 356 5.72 -1.43 -13.29
N ARG A 357 4.73 -1.33 -12.39
CA ARG A 357 4.77 -1.93 -11.05
C ARG A 357 3.86 -3.15 -11.01
N ILE A 358 4.38 -4.24 -10.46
CA ILE A 358 3.71 -5.53 -10.31
C ILE A 358 3.72 -5.90 -8.83
N GLY A 359 2.63 -6.42 -8.30
CA GLY A 359 2.52 -6.89 -6.93
C GLY A 359 1.82 -8.24 -6.82
N THR A 360 2.13 -8.97 -5.77
CA THR A 360 1.66 -10.34 -5.58
C THR A 360 0.60 -10.55 -4.48
N PRO A 361 0.15 -9.55 -3.69
CA PRO A 361 -0.81 -9.79 -2.61
C PRO A 361 -2.13 -10.40 -3.09
N ALA A 362 -2.75 -9.85 -4.15
CA ALA A 362 -4.05 -10.29 -4.64
C ALA A 362 -4.01 -11.72 -5.19
N ILE A 363 -3.02 -12.05 -6.01
CA ILE A 363 -2.86 -13.41 -6.55
C ILE A 363 -2.56 -14.43 -5.44
N THR A 364 -1.80 -14.04 -4.41
CA THR A 364 -1.53 -14.90 -3.26
C THR A 364 -2.80 -15.14 -2.45
N THR A 365 -3.66 -14.15 -2.28
CA THR A 365 -4.97 -14.32 -1.62
C THR A 365 -5.86 -15.30 -2.38
N ARG A 366 -5.75 -15.37 -3.71
CA ARG A 366 -6.45 -16.36 -4.56
C ARG A 366 -5.84 -17.76 -4.49
N GLY A 367 -4.74 -17.95 -3.78
CA GLY A 367 -4.10 -19.25 -3.58
C GLY A 367 -2.97 -19.57 -4.54
N MET A 368 -2.56 -18.65 -5.41
CA MET A 368 -1.41 -18.83 -6.30
C MET A 368 -0.12 -18.97 -5.51
N LYS A 369 0.76 -19.84 -5.98
CA LYS A 369 2.07 -20.14 -5.43
C LYS A 369 3.16 -19.86 -6.45
N GLU A 370 4.41 -20.20 -6.12
CA GLU A 370 5.60 -19.86 -6.91
C GLU A 370 5.50 -20.32 -8.39
N ALA A 371 4.99 -21.53 -8.63
CA ALA A 371 4.82 -22.04 -10.00
C ALA A 371 3.80 -21.22 -10.80
N ASP A 372 2.71 -20.84 -10.13
CA ASP A 372 1.64 -20.01 -10.74
C ASP A 372 2.14 -18.59 -10.99
N ALA A 373 2.91 -18.03 -10.06
CA ALA A 373 3.53 -16.72 -10.21
C ALA A 373 4.54 -16.68 -11.37
N ARG A 374 5.35 -17.74 -11.55
CA ARG A 374 6.21 -17.88 -12.74
C ARG A 374 5.39 -17.89 -14.02
N LYS A 375 4.30 -18.68 -14.05
CA LYS A 375 3.41 -18.72 -15.21
C LYS A 375 2.81 -17.35 -15.53
N VAL A 376 2.43 -16.56 -14.53
CA VAL A 376 1.94 -15.18 -14.73
C VAL A 376 3.04 -14.30 -15.35
N ALA A 377 4.28 -14.38 -14.88
CA ALA A 377 5.40 -13.63 -15.44
C ALA A 377 5.69 -14.06 -16.90
N GLU A 378 5.65 -15.34 -17.20
CA GLU A 378 5.79 -15.87 -18.56
C GLU A 378 4.68 -15.37 -19.50
N LEU A 379 3.43 -15.30 -19.02
CA LEU A 379 2.30 -14.76 -19.77
C LEU A 379 2.48 -13.27 -20.07
N ILE A 380 2.96 -12.47 -19.10
CA ILE A 380 3.28 -11.06 -19.31
C ILE A 380 4.34 -10.90 -20.42
N ILE A 381 5.42 -11.68 -20.36
CA ILE A 381 6.47 -11.69 -21.40
C ILE A 381 5.88 -12.06 -22.76
N ALA A 382 5.10 -13.16 -22.82
CA ALA A 382 4.50 -13.63 -24.05
C ALA A 382 3.57 -12.58 -24.70
N VAL A 383 2.81 -11.84 -23.89
CA VAL A 383 1.94 -10.74 -24.37
C VAL A 383 2.79 -9.61 -24.96
N ILE A 384 3.85 -9.18 -24.28
CA ILE A 384 4.75 -8.12 -24.75
C ILE A 384 5.43 -8.53 -26.08
N GLU A 385 5.91 -9.76 -26.18
CA GLU A 385 6.62 -10.28 -27.35
C GLU A 385 5.70 -10.49 -28.58
N ASN A 386 4.42 -10.75 -28.34
CA ASN A 386 3.45 -11.00 -29.41
C ASN A 386 2.47 -9.85 -29.65
N ARG A 387 2.76 -8.64 -29.14
CA ARG A 387 1.89 -7.46 -29.20
C ARG A 387 1.40 -7.08 -30.61
N ASP A 388 2.20 -7.39 -31.63
CA ASP A 388 1.89 -7.05 -33.03
C ASP A 388 1.12 -8.17 -33.77
N SER A 389 0.70 -9.24 -33.03
CA SER A 389 -0.02 -10.39 -33.60
C SER A 389 -1.40 -10.55 -32.97
N PRO A 390 -2.49 -10.00 -33.56
CA PRO A 390 -3.83 -10.04 -32.98
C PRO A 390 -4.31 -11.46 -32.64
N ASP A 391 -4.02 -12.45 -33.50
CA ASP A 391 -4.42 -13.83 -33.28
C ASP A 391 -3.77 -14.43 -32.04
N LYS A 392 -2.46 -14.14 -31.82
CA LYS A 392 -1.74 -14.60 -30.63
C LYS A 392 -2.21 -13.88 -29.37
N ILE A 393 -2.49 -12.59 -29.45
CA ILE A 393 -3.07 -11.84 -28.31
C ILE A 393 -4.45 -12.43 -27.94
N THR A 394 -5.28 -12.76 -28.92
CA THR A 394 -6.57 -13.41 -28.67
C THR A 394 -6.39 -14.78 -28.01
N ALA A 395 -5.45 -15.59 -28.44
CA ALA A 395 -5.15 -16.89 -27.84
C ALA A 395 -4.62 -16.74 -26.40
N LEU A 396 -3.70 -15.79 -26.16
CA LEU A 396 -3.17 -15.47 -24.84
C LEU A 396 -4.28 -14.98 -23.89
N HIS A 397 -5.19 -14.14 -24.37
CA HIS A 397 -6.35 -13.70 -23.57
C HIS A 397 -7.19 -14.89 -23.11
N GLN A 398 -7.48 -15.86 -24.00
CA GLN A 398 -8.23 -17.07 -23.62
C GLN A 398 -7.48 -17.93 -22.60
N GLU A 399 -6.15 -18.09 -22.78
CA GLU A 399 -5.30 -18.82 -21.84
C GLU A 399 -5.27 -18.15 -20.46
N ILE A 400 -5.11 -16.82 -20.42
CA ILE A 400 -5.08 -16.03 -19.19
C ILE A 400 -6.40 -16.13 -18.43
N ASN A 401 -7.54 -16.04 -19.14
CA ASN A 401 -8.85 -16.17 -18.51
C ASN A 401 -9.06 -17.57 -17.91
N ALA A 402 -8.75 -18.62 -18.66
CA ALA A 402 -8.86 -19.98 -18.18
C ALA A 402 -7.94 -20.22 -16.96
N PHE A 403 -6.74 -19.64 -16.98
CA PHE A 403 -5.83 -19.71 -15.85
C PHE A 403 -6.37 -18.96 -14.64
N ALA A 404 -6.86 -17.72 -14.80
CA ALA A 404 -7.41 -16.92 -13.72
C ALA A 404 -8.65 -17.60 -13.08
N GLU A 405 -9.54 -18.20 -13.88
CA GLU A 405 -10.73 -18.90 -13.41
C GLU A 405 -10.42 -20.18 -12.62
N SER A 406 -9.25 -20.77 -12.78
CA SER A 406 -8.81 -21.93 -11.98
C SER A 406 -8.52 -21.58 -10.51
N PHE A 407 -8.41 -20.30 -10.18
CA PHE A 407 -8.19 -19.81 -8.82
C PHE A 407 -9.46 -19.13 -8.29
N PRO A 408 -10.13 -19.71 -7.29
CA PRO A 408 -11.40 -19.17 -6.80
C PRO A 408 -11.24 -17.80 -6.15
N THR A 409 -12.28 -16.99 -6.26
CA THR A 409 -12.45 -15.79 -5.44
C THR A 409 -13.38 -16.15 -4.28
N ASN A 410 -13.09 -15.68 -3.06
CA ASN A 410 -13.86 -15.99 -1.86
C ASN A 410 -15.23 -15.27 -1.79
N TRP A 411 -15.76 -14.80 -2.89
CA TRP A 411 -17.11 -14.29 -3.01
C TRP A 411 -17.83 -15.04 -4.14
N SER A 412 -18.75 -15.83 -3.76
CA SER A 412 -19.77 -16.42 -4.63
C SER A 412 -21.11 -15.75 -4.32
#